data_e11ef2df4978ca2f27ac67101481714e
#
_entry.id   e11ef2df4978ca2f27ac67101481714e
#
_cell.length_a   1.000
_cell.length_b   1.000
_cell.length_c   1.000
_cell.angle_alpha   90.00
_cell.angle_beta   90.00
_cell.angle_gamma   90.00
#
_symmetry.space_group_name_H-M   'P 1'
#
loop_
_entity.id
_entity.type
_entity.pdbx_description
1 polymer ?
#
loop_
_entity_poly.entity_id
_entity_poly.type
_entity_poly.pdbx_seq_one_letter_code
_entity_poly.pdbx_strand_id
1 'polypeptide(L)'
;MSEKQFDFPTEVIDLPSEGKVYPLDNPLSSGKVTLKYMTAKEEDILSTQSYIKDGSVLDRLLKSLLISNGDGQRVKYDDLVVGDKNAIMIAARILGYGKDYKVNITDPFSGEKQEEVIDLTEFENKSYDGSSQIELNKNEFEFTLPNSNTEIIFQLLTES
;
A
#
# COMPACT_ATOMS: atom_id res chain seq x y z
N MET A 1 -16.12 6.59 -27.77
CA MET A 1 -16.29 7.07 -26.38
C MET A 1 -15.00 7.74 -25.98
N SER A 2 -15.03 9.04 -25.72
CA SER A 2 -13.83 9.81 -25.36
C SER A 2 -13.27 9.30 -24.04
N GLU A 3 -12.05 8.78 -24.08
CA GLU A 3 -11.26 8.54 -22.87
C GLU A 3 -11.17 9.86 -22.10
N LYS A 4 -11.70 9.89 -20.88
CA LYS A 4 -11.45 11.00 -19.97
C LYS A 4 -9.97 10.92 -19.61
N GLN A 5 -9.17 11.67 -20.34
CA GLN A 5 -7.79 11.94 -19.99
C GLN A 5 -7.83 12.62 -18.62
N PHE A 6 -7.28 11.96 -17.61
CA PHE A 6 -7.20 12.54 -16.27
C PHE A 6 -6.22 13.72 -16.34
N ASP A 7 -6.73 14.92 -16.06
CA ASP A 7 -5.99 16.19 -16.09
C ASP A 7 -5.05 16.36 -14.87
N PHE A 8 -4.87 15.29 -14.09
CA PHE A 8 -4.04 15.30 -12.86
C PHE A 8 -2.71 14.61 -13.10
N PRO A 9 -1.59 15.15 -12.56
CA PRO A 9 -0.34 14.45 -12.54
C PRO A 9 -0.48 13.12 -11.80
N THR A 10 0.15 12.08 -12.33
CA THR A 10 0.09 10.71 -11.80
C THR A 10 1.47 10.11 -11.68
N GLU A 11 1.62 9.13 -10.77
CA GLU A 11 2.85 8.37 -10.57
C GLU A 11 2.52 6.88 -10.57
N VAL A 12 3.40 6.08 -11.17
CA VAL A 12 3.30 4.61 -11.15
C VAL A 12 4.14 4.06 -10.01
N ILE A 13 3.50 3.24 -9.16
CA ILE A 13 4.10 2.66 -7.97
C ILE A 13 4.22 1.15 -8.16
N ASP A 14 5.41 0.60 -7.89
CA ASP A 14 5.65 -0.84 -7.86
C ASP A 14 5.12 -1.42 -6.53
N LEU A 15 4.38 -2.53 -6.64
CA LEU A 15 3.83 -3.23 -5.49
C LEU A 15 4.86 -4.22 -4.91
N PRO A 16 5.02 -4.30 -3.58
CA PRO A 16 5.91 -5.28 -2.93
C PRO A 16 5.62 -6.73 -3.30
N SER A 17 4.36 -7.08 -3.56
CA SER A 17 3.95 -8.42 -4.01
C SER A 17 4.40 -8.75 -5.43
N GLU A 18 4.88 -7.76 -6.20
CA GLU A 18 5.19 -7.88 -7.62
C GLU A 18 4.01 -8.44 -8.44
N GLY A 19 2.78 -8.33 -7.92
CA GLY A 19 1.57 -8.89 -8.53
C GLY A 19 1.39 -10.40 -8.38
N LYS A 20 2.37 -11.10 -7.81
CA LYS A 20 2.45 -12.57 -7.77
C LYS A 20 1.43 -13.26 -6.84
N VAL A 21 0.74 -12.49 -6.01
CA VAL A 21 -0.31 -13.00 -5.10
C VAL A 21 -1.71 -12.83 -5.67
N TYR A 22 -1.85 -12.12 -6.79
CA TYR A 22 -3.14 -11.86 -7.42
C TYR A 22 -3.40 -12.79 -8.60
N PRO A 23 -4.64 -13.24 -8.82
CA PRO A 23 -5.02 -14.00 -10.01
C PRO A 23 -4.65 -13.25 -11.30
N LEU A 24 -4.29 -13.97 -12.36
CA LEU A 24 -3.84 -13.39 -13.63
C LEU A 24 -4.90 -12.48 -14.31
N ASP A 25 -6.18 -12.73 -14.04
CA ASP A 25 -7.29 -11.91 -14.53
C ASP A 25 -7.55 -10.66 -13.67
N ASN A 26 -6.92 -10.57 -12.49
CA ASN A 26 -6.98 -9.37 -11.66
C ASN A 26 -5.95 -8.33 -12.16
N PRO A 27 -6.35 -7.06 -12.38
CA PRO A 27 -5.44 -6.00 -12.82
C PRO A 27 -4.21 -5.79 -11.93
N LEU A 28 -4.29 -6.14 -10.63
CA LEU A 28 -3.17 -6.05 -9.69
C LEU A 28 -2.06 -7.07 -9.99
N SER A 29 -2.31 -8.10 -10.82
CA SER A 29 -1.28 -9.05 -11.26
C SER A 29 -0.15 -8.40 -12.07
N SER A 30 -0.36 -7.18 -12.58
CA SER A 30 0.71 -6.38 -13.21
C SER A 30 1.82 -5.97 -12.25
N GLY A 31 1.61 -6.05 -10.93
CA GLY A 31 2.56 -5.63 -9.89
C GLY A 31 2.74 -4.12 -9.77
N LYS A 32 1.90 -3.33 -10.46
CA LYS A 32 2.00 -1.87 -10.49
C LYS A 32 0.63 -1.22 -10.34
N VAL A 33 0.62 -0.04 -9.72
CA VAL A 33 -0.57 0.81 -9.61
C VAL A 33 -0.23 2.24 -9.96
N THR A 34 -1.22 2.97 -10.45
CA THR A 34 -1.11 4.40 -10.77
C THR A 34 -1.86 5.20 -9.72
N LEU A 35 -1.15 6.11 -9.06
CA LEU A 35 -1.72 7.06 -8.12
C LEU A 35 -1.75 8.45 -8.74
N LYS A 36 -2.79 9.22 -8.46
CA LYS A 36 -2.80 10.66 -8.73
C LYS A 36 -2.21 11.42 -7.54
N TYR A 37 -1.69 12.60 -7.80
CA TYR A 37 -1.29 13.53 -6.74
C TYR A 37 -2.50 14.02 -5.96
N MET A 38 -2.28 14.36 -4.69
CA MET A 38 -3.33 14.91 -3.82
C MET A 38 -3.81 16.26 -4.35
N THR A 39 -5.12 16.47 -4.24
CA THR A 39 -5.79 17.73 -4.55
C THR A 39 -6.55 18.21 -3.31
N ALA A 40 -7.16 19.39 -3.37
CA ALA A 40 -8.00 19.90 -2.27
C ALA A 40 -9.10 18.91 -1.84
N LYS A 41 -9.59 18.06 -2.75
CA LYS A 41 -10.55 17.00 -2.42
C LYS A 41 -9.98 15.98 -1.44
N GLU A 42 -8.75 15.57 -1.62
CA GLU A 42 -8.09 14.60 -0.74
C GLU A 42 -7.73 15.25 0.62
N GLU A 43 -7.37 16.52 0.63
CA GLU A 43 -7.17 17.29 1.85
C GLU A 43 -8.47 17.44 2.65
N ASP A 44 -9.62 17.63 1.99
CA ASP A 44 -10.93 17.62 2.62
C ASP A 44 -11.25 16.26 3.26
N ILE A 45 -10.89 15.15 2.61
CA ILE A 45 -11.05 13.80 3.20
C ILE A 45 -10.23 13.71 4.50
N LEU A 46 -8.96 14.14 4.49
CA LEU A 46 -8.06 14.07 5.65
C LEU A 46 -8.54 14.95 6.82
N SER A 47 -9.21 16.05 6.54
CA SER A 47 -9.71 17.00 7.57
C SER A 47 -11.12 16.69 8.07
N THR A 48 -11.83 15.73 7.45
CA THR A 48 -13.21 15.40 7.80
C THR A 48 -13.29 14.65 9.12
N GLN A 49 -13.82 15.30 10.15
CA GLN A 49 -13.88 14.79 11.53
C GLN A 49 -14.62 13.45 11.68
N SER A 50 -15.67 13.21 10.88
CA SER A 50 -16.42 11.94 10.92
C SER A 50 -15.55 10.78 10.44
N TYR A 51 -14.76 10.95 9.38
CA TYR A 51 -13.87 9.93 8.84
C TYR A 51 -12.69 9.61 9.77
N ILE A 52 -12.21 10.63 10.51
CA ILE A 52 -11.17 10.45 11.53
C ILE A 52 -11.72 9.63 12.71
N LYS A 53 -12.94 9.93 13.15
CA LYS A 53 -13.58 9.26 14.30
C LYS A 53 -13.95 7.81 14.02
N ASP A 54 -14.40 7.51 12.81
CA ASP A 54 -14.78 6.14 12.41
C ASP A 54 -13.59 5.32 11.88
N GLY A 55 -12.40 5.94 11.77
CA GLY A 55 -11.17 5.30 11.32
C GLY A 55 -11.09 5.08 9.80
N SER A 56 -12.07 5.55 9.02
CA SER A 56 -12.14 5.30 7.56
C SER A 56 -11.34 6.27 6.70
N VAL A 57 -10.70 7.28 7.32
CA VAL A 57 -10.03 8.38 6.61
C VAL A 57 -8.98 7.91 5.61
N LEU A 58 -8.12 6.95 6.01
CA LEU A 58 -7.04 6.45 5.15
C LEU A 58 -7.59 5.63 3.97
N ASP A 59 -8.56 4.78 4.21
CA ASP A 59 -9.20 3.99 3.14
C ASP A 59 -9.87 4.88 2.10
N ARG A 60 -10.60 5.91 2.55
CA ARG A 60 -11.23 6.89 1.66
C ARG A 60 -10.20 7.68 0.86
N LEU A 61 -9.10 8.07 1.51
CA LEU A 61 -7.98 8.74 0.86
C LEU A 61 -7.38 7.87 -0.24
N LEU A 62 -6.97 6.65 0.11
CA LEU A 62 -6.30 5.75 -0.82
C LEU A 62 -7.22 5.32 -1.97
N LYS A 63 -8.51 5.07 -1.70
CA LYS A 63 -9.54 4.84 -2.75
C LYS A 63 -9.70 6.02 -3.70
N SER A 64 -9.49 7.26 -3.22
CA SER A 64 -9.57 8.46 -4.06
C SER A 64 -8.30 8.68 -4.89
N LEU A 65 -7.13 8.27 -4.39
CA LEU A 65 -5.85 8.43 -5.07
C LEU A 65 -5.58 7.34 -6.10
N LEU A 66 -6.06 6.12 -5.87
CA LEU A 66 -5.84 4.95 -6.72
C LEU A 66 -6.68 5.05 -8.01
N ILE A 67 -6.01 5.11 -9.16
CA ILE A 67 -6.68 5.27 -10.46
C ILE A 67 -6.79 3.94 -11.19
N SER A 68 -5.67 3.26 -11.41
CA SER A 68 -5.56 2.09 -12.28
C SER A 68 -4.34 1.25 -11.91
N ASN A 69 -4.16 0.12 -12.61
CA ASN A 69 -2.86 -0.54 -12.66
C ASN A 69 -1.90 0.20 -13.62
N GLY A 70 -0.68 -0.32 -13.82
CA GLY A 70 0.30 0.25 -14.72
C GLY A 70 -0.14 0.33 -16.19
N ASP A 71 -1.11 -0.50 -16.60
CA ASP A 71 -1.62 -0.59 -17.97
C ASP A 71 -2.94 0.19 -18.17
N GLY A 72 -3.37 0.97 -17.18
CA GLY A 72 -4.59 1.79 -17.25
C GLY A 72 -5.89 1.06 -16.94
N GLN A 73 -5.84 -0.21 -16.51
CA GLN A 73 -7.03 -0.96 -16.11
C GLN A 73 -7.44 -0.56 -14.69
N ARG A 74 -8.74 -0.43 -14.45
CA ARG A 74 -9.28 -0.07 -13.14
C ARG A 74 -9.01 -1.17 -12.12
N VAL A 75 -8.42 -0.81 -11.00
CA VAL A 75 -8.18 -1.69 -9.84
C VAL A 75 -9.22 -1.47 -8.75
N LYS A 76 -9.45 -2.51 -7.95
CA LYS A 76 -10.27 -2.40 -6.73
C LYS A 76 -9.35 -2.32 -5.53
N TYR A 77 -9.53 -1.27 -4.73
CA TYR A 77 -8.76 -1.06 -3.50
C TYR A 77 -8.91 -2.24 -2.51
N ASP A 78 -10.11 -2.78 -2.42
CA ASP A 78 -10.44 -3.83 -1.45
C ASP A 78 -9.76 -5.18 -1.81
N ASP A 79 -9.29 -5.37 -3.05
CA ASP A 79 -8.53 -6.56 -3.48
C ASP A 79 -7.07 -6.51 -3.01
N LEU A 80 -6.55 -5.33 -2.64
CA LEU A 80 -5.16 -5.16 -2.25
C LEU A 80 -4.83 -5.92 -0.96
N VAL A 81 -3.73 -6.67 -0.96
CA VAL A 81 -3.16 -7.23 0.26
C VAL A 81 -2.55 -6.12 1.13
N VAL A 82 -2.52 -6.34 2.44
CA VAL A 82 -2.07 -5.33 3.42
C VAL A 82 -0.66 -4.80 3.13
N GLY A 83 0.27 -5.66 2.68
CA GLY A 83 1.62 -5.24 2.31
C GLY A 83 1.64 -4.21 1.18
N ASP A 84 0.85 -4.43 0.14
CA ASP A 84 0.74 -3.52 -1.01
C ASP A 84 0.04 -2.21 -0.62
N LYS A 85 -0.98 -2.25 0.23
CA LYS A 85 -1.61 -1.04 0.78
C LYS A 85 -0.63 -0.18 1.55
N ASN A 86 0.24 -0.78 2.37
CA ASN A 86 1.24 -0.04 3.12
C ASN A 86 2.21 0.69 2.19
N ALA A 87 2.66 0.04 1.11
CA ALA A 87 3.51 0.69 0.11
C ALA A 87 2.79 1.86 -0.59
N ILE A 88 1.53 1.68 -0.98
CA ILE A 88 0.70 2.74 -1.54
C ILE A 88 0.52 3.91 -0.55
N MET A 89 0.35 3.63 0.73
CA MET A 89 0.22 4.66 1.77
C MET A 89 1.50 5.48 1.92
N ILE A 90 2.68 4.83 1.92
CA ILE A 90 3.97 5.52 1.96
C ILE A 90 4.15 6.37 0.69
N ALA A 91 3.87 5.83 -0.48
CA ALA A 91 3.94 6.55 -1.74
C ALA A 91 2.99 7.77 -1.75
N ALA A 92 1.75 7.61 -1.32
CA ALA A 92 0.77 8.71 -1.20
C ALA A 92 1.26 9.80 -0.24
N ARG A 93 1.91 9.42 0.88
CA ARG A 93 2.51 10.37 1.82
C ARG A 93 3.66 11.17 1.18
N ILE A 94 4.52 10.50 0.40
CA ILE A 94 5.64 11.15 -0.32
C ILE A 94 5.08 12.11 -1.38
N LEU A 95 4.11 11.67 -2.18
CA LEU A 95 3.51 12.47 -3.24
C LEU A 95 2.74 13.70 -2.72
N GLY A 96 2.13 13.58 -1.53
CA GLY A 96 1.34 14.66 -0.95
C GLY A 96 2.16 15.66 -0.14
N TYR A 97 3.17 15.20 0.61
CA TYR A 97 3.86 16.00 1.62
C TYR A 97 5.39 15.95 1.53
N GLY A 98 5.92 15.31 0.52
CA GLY A 98 7.36 15.11 0.35
C GLY A 98 7.92 13.95 1.16
N LYS A 99 9.20 13.65 0.92
CA LYS A 99 9.91 12.48 1.44
C LYS A 99 10.28 12.56 2.92
N ASP A 100 10.47 13.76 3.44
CA ASP A 100 10.94 13.98 4.80
C ASP A 100 9.82 13.76 5.82
N TYR A 101 9.99 12.78 6.69
CA TYR A 101 9.05 12.45 7.76
C TYR A 101 9.66 12.77 9.13
N LYS A 102 9.16 13.83 9.76
CA LYS A 102 9.61 14.28 11.07
C LYS A 102 8.94 13.48 12.17
N VAL A 103 9.73 12.91 13.06
CA VAL A 103 9.28 12.15 14.24
C VAL A 103 9.93 12.67 15.49
N ASN A 104 9.19 12.66 16.60
CA ASN A 104 9.73 12.95 17.93
C ASN A 104 10.03 11.61 18.63
N ILE A 105 11.30 11.35 18.85
CA ILE A 105 11.77 10.15 19.56
C ILE A 105 12.08 10.54 20.99
N THR A 106 11.63 9.72 21.96
CA THR A 106 12.01 9.88 23.36
C THR A 106 13.03 8.81 23.70
N ASP A 107 14.22 9.21 24.11
CA ASP A 107 15.25 8.30 24.58
C ASP A 107 14.74 7.55 25.83
N PRO A 108 14.66 6.21 25.80
CA PRO A 108 14.15 5.43 26.90
C PRO A 108 15.02 5.47 28.16
N PHE A 109 16.31 5.90 28.05
CA PHE A 109 17.23 5.94 29.15
C PHE A 109 17.32 7.34 29.79
N SER A 110 17.41 8.41 28.99
CA SER A 110 17.50 9.78 29.46
C SER A 110 16.15 10.48 29.62
N GLY A 111 15.12 10.02 28.90
CA GLY A 111 13.82 10.69 28.81
C GLY A 111 13.83 11.95 27.93
N GLU A 112 14.95 12.26 27.31
CA GLU A 112 15.08 13.40 26.42
C GLU A 112 14.31 13.17 25.11
N LYS A 113 13.69 14.24 24.62
CA LYS A 113 13.01 14.24 23.33
C LYS A 113 13.89 14.88 22.28
N GLN A 114 14.06 14.20 21.17
CA GLN A 114 14.75 14.73 19.99
C GLN A 114 13.87 14.58 18.75
N GLU A 115 13.95 15.56 17.85
CA GLU A 115 13.32 15.48 16.53
C GLU A 115 14.29 14.77 15.57
N GLU A 116 13.78 13.73 14.92
CA GLU A 116 14.48 13.00 13.86
C GLU A 116 13.73 13.16 12.54
N VAL A 117 14.47 13.18 11.44
CA VAL A 117 13.93 13.23 10.08
C VAL A 117 14.23 11.91 9.40
N ILE A 118 13.18 11.18 9.02
CA ILE A 118 13.27 9.93 8.29
C ILE A 118 13.00 10.24 6.80
N ASP A 119 13.94 9.88 5.93
CA ASP A 119 13.70 9.92 4.48
C ASP A 119 12.91 8.70 4.05
N LEU A 120 11.64 8.89 3.68
CA LEU A 120 10.75 7.80 3.29
C LEU A 120 11.16 7.13 1.97
N THR A 121 12.01 7.73 1.16
CA THR A 121 12.54 7.13 -0.07
C THR A 121 13.64 6.10 0.18
N GLU A 122 14.17 6.04 1.40
CA GLU A 122 15.13 5.00 1.82
C GLU A 122 14.46 3.65 2.13
N PHE A 123 13.11 3.64 2.23
CA PHE A 123 12.36 2.39 2.37
C PHE A 123 12.30 1.66 1.03
N GLU A 124 13.07 0.60 0.91
CA GLU A 124 13.06 -0.27 -0.26
C GLU A 124 12.09 -1.44 -0.06
N ASN A 125 11.40 -1.83 -1.13
CA ASN A 125 10.63 -3.06 -1.12
C ASN A 125 11.59 -4.25 -0.99
N LYS A 126 11.33 -5.11 0.00
CA LYS A 126 12.03 -6.39 0.06
C LYS A 126 11.63 -7.21 -1.17
N SER A 127 12.62 -7.82 -1.84
CA SER A 127 12.34 -8.72 -2.95
C SER A 127 11.36 -9.81 -2.53
N TYR A 128 10.36 -10.06 -3.37
CA TYR A 128 9.35 -11.08 -3.11
C TYR A 128 10.01 -12.48 -3.08
N ASP A 129 9.94 -13.13 -1.91
CA ASP A 129 10.33 -14.52 -1.75
C ASP A 129 9.07 -15.40 -1.82
N GLY A 130 8.85 -16.01 -2.98
CA GLY A 130 7.71 -16.91 -3.20
C GLY A 130 7.92 -18.35 -2.72
N SER A 131 8.97 -18.61 -1.92
CA SER A 131 9.34 -19.98 -1.51
C SER A 131 8.25 -20.74 -0.74
N SER A 132 7.39 -20.00 -0.03
CA SER A 132 6.25 -20.58 0.72
C SER A 132 4.92 -20.49 -0.04
N GLN A 133 4.90 -19.91 -1.23
CA GLN A 133 3.68 -19.78 -2.03
C GLN A 133 3.36 -21.12 -2.72
N ILE A 134 2.15 -21.65 -2.52
CA ILE A 134 1.74 -22.97 -3.05
C ILE A 134 1.66 -22.93 -4.58
N GLU A 135 1.07 -21.87 -5.12
CA GLU A 135 0.91 -21.66 -6.56
C GLU A 135 1.05 -20.19 -6.91
N LEU A 136 1.81 -19.89 -7.96
CA LEU A 136 1.98 -18.52 -8.46
C LEU A 136 0.62 -17.91 -8.84
N ASN A 137 0.45 -16.64 -8.56
CA ASN A 137 -0.80 -15.90 -8.78
C ASN A 137 -2.00 -16.41 -7.95
N LYS A 138 -1.72 -17.04 -6.81
CA LYS A 138 -2.69 -17.34 -5.77
C LYS A 138 -2.21 -16.85 -4.43
N ASN A 139 -3.11 -16.29 -3.65
CA ASN A 139 -2.84 -15.82 -2.30
C ASN A 139 -2.95 -17.00 -1.30
N GLU A 140 -2.13 -18.03 -1.50
CA GLU A 140 -2.07 -19.21 -0.64
C GLU A 140 -0.63 -19.60 -0.39
N PHE A 141 -0.29 -19.75 0.89
CA PHE A 141 1.06 -20.02 1.39
C PHE A 141 1.02 -21.20 2.33
N GLU A 142 2.09 -22.00 2.33
CA GLU A 142 2.28 -23.08 3.27
C GLU A 142 3.44 -22.82 4.22
N PHE A 143 3.32 -23.29 5.44
CA PHE A 143 4.37 -23.25 6.43
C PHE A 143 4.29 -24.42 7.37
N THR A 144 5.43 -25.09 7.62
CA THR A 144 5.52 -26.18 8.58
C THR A 144 6.00 -25.65 9.92
N LEU A 145 5.19 -25.83 10.97
CA LEU A 145 5.54 -25.41 12.32
C LEU A 145 6.73 -26.23 12.85
N PRO A 146 7.85 -25.59 13.26
CA PRO A 146 9.10 -26.31 13.55
C PRO A 146 9.03 -27.24 14.76
N ASN A 147 8.15 -26.95 15.72
CA ASN A 147 8.05 -27.76 16.95
C ASN A 147 7.07 -28.93 16.84
N SER A 148 6.01 -28.80 16.06
CA SER A 148 4.95 -29.82 15.95
C SER A 148 4.97 -30.56 14.61
N ASN A 149 5.76 -30.11 13.65
CA ASN A 149 5.74 -30.56 12.25
C ASN A 149 4.34 -30.49 11.61
N THR A 150 3.50 -29.61 12.11
CA THR A 150 2.15 -29.39 11.55
C THR A 150 2.25 -28.46 10.36
N GLU A 151 1.71 -28.87 9.22
CA GLU A 151 1.57 -28.03 8.04
C GLU A 151 0.36 -27.10 8.21
N ILE A 152 0.55 -25.82 7.95
CA ILE A 152 -0.52 -24.82 7.94
C ILE A 152 -0.57 -24.13 6.57
N ILE A 153 -1.77 -23.84 6.10
CA ILE A 153 -2.02 -23.03 4.91
C ILE A 153 -2.61 -21.71 5.39
N PHE A 154 -2.09 -20.61 4.87
CA PHE A 154 -2.55 -19.27 5.22
C PHE A 154 -2.63 -18.37 3.99
N GLN A 155 -3.33 -17.25 4.12
CA GLN A 155 -3.47 -16.21 3.10
C GLN A 155 -3.03 -14.87 3.67
N LEU A 156 -2.52 -14.01 2.81
CA LEU A 156 -2.31 -12.61 3.15
C LEU A 156 -3.67 -11.91 3.27
N LEU A 157 -3.78 -11.03 4.28
CA LEU A 157 -5.03 -10.31 4.53
C LEU A 157 -5.30 -9.30 3.42
N THR A 158 -6.54 -9.26 2.99
CA THR A 158 -7.17 -8.21 2.18
C THR A 158 -8.24 -7.53 3.02
N GLU A 159 -8.92 -6.51 2.50
CA GLU A 159 -10.04 -5.85 3.20
C GLU A 159 -11.41 -6.40 2.85
N SER A 160 -11.47 -7.34 1.93
CA SER A 160 -12.72 -7.98 1.52
C SER A 160 -13.16 -9.05 2.51
#